data_e5c1aa7ec19d9a8fa50072668e4be777
#
_entry.id   e5c1aa7ec19d9a8fa50072668e4be777
#
_cell.length_a   1.000
_cell.length_b   1.000
_cell.length_c   1.000
_cell.angle_alpha   90.00
_cell.angle_beta   90.00
_cell.angle_gamma   90.00
#
_symmetry.space_group_name_H-M   'P 1'
#
loop_
_entity.id
_entity.type
_entity.pdbx_description
1 polymer ?
#
loop_
_entity_poly.entity_id
_entity_poly.type
_entity_poly.pdbx_seq_one_letter_code
_entity_poly.pdbx_strand_id
1 'polypeptide(L)'
;EEAVVELNTLSKFDDDLNPNSTKEVANLLFTKEGYNLTPTMVSEKTKAPSITEEHMQLVMKGLSTTHPAREFITKLLSYKTLAKQYKTYVKGVEAALENNQNGRIYSQYNFAATVTGRLSCSKYSAGRKKDQSKGVSFHTLPRTTEDGVNLRKLMIADEGKTFIAADFSQAELRVLAHCSRDSALIQAFKSGEDLHYYTASLVFGKDISEITKGERQIAKSCIFLIVYGGSYKKLAEQIGRSDGYAKDIFKRFQTQFPGIFTFMKVVNKFTKANGYSMSLFGRRRNLPNVNSPITKYQYRALR
;
A
#
# COMPACT_ATOMS: atom_id res chain seq x y z
N GLU A 1 -17.73 -13.97 -14.74
CA GLU A 1 -18.38 -15.29 -14.88
C GLU A 1 -17.34 -16.36 -15.22
N GLU A 2 -16.52 -16.21 -16.27
CA GLU A 2 -15.47 -17.17 -16.66
C GLU A 2 -14.54 -17.53 -15.50
N ALA A 3 -14.07 -16.56 -14.73
CA ALA A 3 -13.19 -16.79 -13.59
C ALA A 3 -13.83 -17.63 -12.45
N VAL A 4 -15.16 -17.62 -12.34
CA VAL A 4 -15.89 -18.48 -11.39
C VAL A 4 -15.96 -19.91 -11.91
N VAL A 5 -16.19 -20.07 -13.20
CA VAL A 5 -16.21 -21.40 -13.86
C VAL A 5 -14.83 -22.06 -13.73
N GLU A 6 -13.75 -21.30 -13.99
CA GLU A 6 -12.37 -21.81 -13.80
C GLU A 6 -12.10 -22.24 -12.34
N LEU A 7 -12.57 -21.46 -11.34
CA LEU A 7 -12.40 -21.81 -9.94
C LEU A 7 -13.21 -23.06 -9.55
N ASN A 8 -14.39 -23.22 -10.12
CA ASN A 8 -15.22 -24.41 -9.87
C ASN A 8 -14.60 -25.68 -10.47
N THR A 9 -13.97 -25.57 -11.66
CA THR A 9 -13.23 -26.70 -12.27
C THR A 9 -12.02 -27.13 -11.44
N LEU A 10 -11.40 -26.21 -10.70
CA LEU A 10 -10.29 -26.49 -9.78
C LEU A 10 -10.76 -26.85 -8.37
N SER A 11 -12.04 -26.69 -8.07
CA SER A 11 -12.64 -27.12 -6.81
C SER A 11 -12.67 -28.63 -6.73
N LYS A 12 -12.39 -29.17 -5.54
CA LYS A 12 -12.53 -30.59 -5.24
C LYS A 12 -13.92 -30.95 -4.75
N PHE A 13 -14.83 -30.00 -4.69
CA PHE A 13 -16.21 -30.19 -4.26
C PHE A 13 -17.12 -30.38 -5.49
N ASP A 14 -18.12 -31.21 -5.33
CA ASP A 14 -19.14 -31.43 -6.37
C ASP A 14 -20.11 -30.25 -6.49
N ASP A 15 -20.22 -29.44 -5.44
CA ASP A 15 -21.03 -28.21 -5.43
C ASP A 15 -20.27 -27.00 -5.93
N ASP A 16 -20.99 -26.05 -6.49
CA ASP A 16 -20.46 -24.77 -6.95
C ASP A 16 -19.86 -23.96 -5.79
N LEU A 17 -18.55 -23.71 -5.85
CA LEU A 17 -17.82 -22.90 -4.89
C LEU A 17 -18.18 -21.42 -5.04
N ASN A 18 -18.58 -20.77 -3.96
CA ASN A 18 -18.66 -19.31 -3.93
C ASN A 18 -17.29 -18.70 -3.53
N PRO A 19 -16.53 -18.12 -4.48
CA PRO A 19 -15.20 -17.56 -4.18
C PRO A 19 -15.24 -16.34 -3.23
N ASN A 20 -16.41 -15.75 -3.02
CA ASN A 20 -16.60 -14.65 -2.07
C ASN A 20 -16.88 -15.16 -0.64
N SER A 21 -17.23 -16.42 -0.47
CA SER A 21 -17.45 -17.05 0.84
C SER A 21 -16.11 -17.40 1.48
N THR A 22 -15.70 -16.63 2.51
CA THR A 22 -14.49 -16.94 3.28
C THR A 22 -14.52 -18.34 3.87
N LYS A 23 -15.71 -18.82 4.29
CA LYS A 23 -15.88 -20.13 4.91
C LYS A 23 -15.67 -21.26 3.91
N GLU A 24 -16.28 -21.18 2.73
CA GLU A 24 -16.16 -22.21 1.68
C GLU A 24 -14.72 -22.29 1.16
N VAL A 25 -14.10 -21.14 0.87
CA VAL A 25 -12.70 -21.09 0.44
C VAL A 25 -11.76 -21.63 1.51
N ALA A 26 -11.99 -21.33 2.80
CA ALA A 26 -11.19 -21.86 3.90
C ALA A 26 -11.38 -23.39 4.05
N ASN A 27 -12.60 -23.90 3.90
CA ASN A 27 -12.86 -25.32 3.91
C ASN A 27 -12.11 -26.04 2.77
N LEU A 28 -12.22 -25.53 1.54
CA LEU A 28 -11.51 -26.12 0.39
C LEU A 28 -9.99 -26.12 0.59
N LEU A 29 -9.41 -25.04 1.13
CA LEU A 29 -7.96 -24.97 1.29
C LEU A 29 -7.42 -25.78 2.46
N PHE A 30 -8.12 -25.81 3.61
CA PHE A 30 -7.54 -26.23 4.87
C PHE A 30 -8.18 -27.48 5.50
N THR A 31 -9.25 -28.05 4.93
CA THR A 31 -9.82 -29.31 5.43
C THR A 31 -9.31 -30.52 4.66
N LYS A 32 -9.53 -31.71 5.21
CA LYS A 32 -9.11 -33.01 4.63
C LYS A 32 -9.85 -33.32 3.34
N GLU A 33 -11.08 -32.88 3.23
CA GLU A 33 -11.93 -33.05 2.05
C GLU A 33 -11.45 -32.20 0.86
N GLY A 34 -10.71 -31.10 1.16
CA GLY A 34 -10.15 -30.22 0.17
C GLY A 34 -8.66 -30.46 -0.09
N TYR A 35 -7.89 -29.38 -0.11
CA TYR A 35 -6.43 -29.42 -0.36
C TYR A 35 -5.61 -29.81 0.88
N ASN A 36 -6.21 -29.83 2.06
CA ASN A 36 -5.59 -30.21 3.33
C ASN A 36 -4.31 -29.42 3.66
N LEU A 37 -4.31 -28.12 3.38
CA LEU A 37 -3.17 -27.25 3.66
C LEU A 37 -3.13 -26.84 5.13
N THR A 38 -1.95 -26.51 5.64
CA THR A 38 -1.81 -25.97 6.99
C THR A 38 -1.96 -24.44 6.95
N PRO A 39 -2.91 -23.84 7.69
CA PRO A 39 -3.05 -22.40 7.75
C PRO A 39 -1.88 -21.80 8.54
N THR A 40 -1.22 -20.79 7.98
CA THR A 40 -0.13 -20.06 8.64
C THR A 40 -0.61 -18.82 9.40
N MET A 41 -1.84 -18.37 9.12
CA MET A 41 -2.48 -17.24 9.80
C MET A 41 -3.93 -17.55 10.12
N VAL A 42 -4.35 -17.16 11.33
CA VAL A 42 -5.73 -17.28 11.80
C VAL A 42 -6.25 -15.92 12.28
N SER A 43 -7.55 -15.71 12.18
CA SER A 43 -8.20 -14.52 12.72
C SER A 43 -8.08 -14.48 14.25
N GLU A 44 -7.65 -13.35 14.79
CA GLU A 44 -7.57 -13.16 16.26
C GLU A 44 -8.93 -13.34 16.95
N LYS A 45 -10.02 -12.95 16.28
CA LYS A 45 -11.39 -12.97 16.83
C LYS A 45 -12.07 -14.33 16.69
N THR A 46 -12.03 -14.91 15.51
CA THR A 46 -12.81 -16.13 15.19
C THR A 46 -11.99 -17.40 15.21
N LYS A 47 -10.66 -17.30 15.33
CA LYS A 47 -9.71 -18.42 15.20
C LYS A 47 -9.81 -19.21 13.88
N ALA A 48 -10.62 -18.73 12.94
CA ALA A 48 -10.73 -19.30 11.61
C ALA A 48 -9.49 -18.96 10.75
N PRO A 49 -9.09 -19.84 9.80
CA PRO A 49 -8.03 -19.54 8.86
C PRO A 49 -8.32 -18.25 8.07
N SER A 50 -7.31 -17.41 7.94
CA SER A 50 -7.42 -16.20 7.12
C SER A 50 -7.32 -16.58 5.63
N ILE A 51 -8.05 -15.88 4.77
CA ILE A 51 -7.94 -15.98 3.30
C ILE A 51 -7.57 -14.64 2.68
N THR A 52 -6.83 -13.80 3.42
CA THR A 52 -6.27 -12.55 2.89
C THR A 52 -5.19 -12.85 1.85
N GLU A 53 -4.94 -11.90 0.96
CA GLU A 53 -3.89 -12.00 -0.06
C GLU A 53 -2.52 -12.33 0.57
N GLU A 54 -2.15 -11.61 1.65
CA GLU A 54 -0.90 -11.83 2.38
C GLU A 54 -0.77 -13.29 2.86
N HIS A 55 -1.85 -13.83 3.45
CA HIS A 55 -1.85 -15.22 3.92
C HIS A 55 -1.76 -16.22 2.74
N MET A 56 -2.52 -15.99 1.67
CA MET A 56 -2.47 -16.86 0.49
C MET A 56 -1.07 -16.88 -0.16
N GLN A 57 -0.39 -15.75 -0.21
CA GLN A 57 1.00 -15.67 -0.68
C GLN A 57 1.97 -16.44 0.23
N LEU A 58 1.77 -16.38 1.57
CA LEU A 58 2.58 -17.16 2.52
C LEU A 58 2.34 -18.67 2.36
N VAL A 59 1.08 -19.07 2.21
CA VAL A 59 0.72 -20.49 1.94
C VAL A 59 1.40 -20.96 0.65
N MET A 60 1.31 -20.18 -0.43
CA MET A 60 1.97 -20.53 -1.70
C MET A 60 3.49 -20.69 -1.60
N LYS A 61 4.16 -19.88 -0.76
CA LYS A 61 5.61 -19.99 -0.55
C LYS A 61 6.02 -21.34 0.07
N GLY A 62 5.15 -21.94 0.87
CA GLY A 62 5.37 -23.25 1.49
C GLY A 62 5.03 -24.46 0.60
N LEU A 63 4.40 -24.23 -0.56
CA LEU A 63 3.98 -25.31 -1.47
C LEU A 63 5.02 -25.58 -2.54
N SER A 64 5.15 -26.84 -2.97
CA SER A 64 5.93 -27.19 -4.15
C SER A 64 5.38 -26.49 -5.40
N THR A 65 6.21 -26.29 -6.41
CA THR A 65 5.80 -25.61 -7.66
C THR A 65 4.70 -26.35 -8.42
N THR A 66 4.60 -27.65 -8.24
CA THR A 66 3.63 -28.55 -8.88
C THR A 66 2.37 -28.82 -8.04
N HIS A 67 2.26 -28.23 -6.86
CA HIS A 67 1.11 -28.50 -5.98
C HIS A 67 -0.18 -27.90 -6.57
N PRO A 68 -1.27 -28.70 -6.73
CA PRO A 68 -2.48 -28.26 -7.42
C PRO A 68 -3.17 -27.04 -6.76
N ALA A 69 -3.05 -26.89 -5.44
CA ALA A 69 -3.58 -25.72 -4.75
C ALA A 69 -2.94 -24.38 -5.20
N ARG A 70 -1.74 -24.39 -5.80
CA ARG A 70 -1.11 -23.15 -6.29
C ARG A 70 -1.92 -22.52 -7.41
N GLU A 71 -2.38 -23.32 -8.35
CA GLU A 71 -3.20 -22.85 -9.47
C GLU A 71 -4.51 -22.27 -8.94
N PHE A 72 -5.20 -23.01 -8.05
CA PHE A 72 -6.43 -22.54 -7.42
C PHE A 72 -6.20 -21.20 -6.68
N ILE A 73 -5.17 -21.09 -5.83
CA ILE A 73 -4.89 -19.86 -5.08
C ILE A 73 -4.58 -18.70 -6.03
N THR A 74 -3.82 -18.92 -7.11
CA THR A 74 -3.50 -17.89 -8.10
C THR A 74 -4.78 -17.38 -8.77
N LYS A 75 -5.65 -18.26 -9.24
CA LYS A 75 -6.95 -17.92 -9.84
C LYS A 75 -7.86 -17.21 -8.84
N LEU A 76 -7.90 -17.67 -7.58
CA LEU A 76 -8.67 -17.03 -6.52
C LEU A 76 -8.21 -15.59 -6.25
N LEU A 77 -6.91 -15.33 -6.20
CA LEU A 77 -6.38 -13.99 -5.99
C LEU A 77 -6.72 -13.06 -7.18
N SER A 78 -6.58 -13.56 -8.40
CA SER A 78 -6.99 -12.83 -9.61
C SER A 78 -8.49 -12.51 -9.58
N TYR A 79 -9.33 -13.51 -9.31
CA TYR A 79 -10.78 -13.30 -9.15
C TYR A 79 -11.11 -12.24 -8.10
N LYS A 80 -10.50 -12.32 -6.92
CA LYS A 80 -10.74 -11.34 -5.83
C LYS A 80 -10.34 -9.92 -6.23
N THR A 81 -9.26 -9.78 -6.99
CA THR A 81 -8.83 -8.48 -7.52
C THR A 81 -9.88 -7.93 -8.50
N LEU A 82 -10.30 -8.73 -9.48
CA LEU A 82 -11.32 -8.35 -10.45
C LEU A 82 -12.67 -8.06 -9.79
N ALA A 83 -13.12 -8.91 -8.87
CA ALA A 83 -14.37 -8.72 -8.14
C ALA A 83 -14.37 -7.43 -7.31
N LYS A 84 -13.24 -7.10 -6.67
CA LYS A 84 -13.07 -5.83 -5.96
C LYS A 84 -13.11 -4.65 -6.91
N GLN A 85 -12.45 -4.73 -8.05
CA GLN A 85 -12.45 -3.68 -9.07
C GLN A 85 -13.87 -3.45 -9.60
N TYR A 86 -14.55 -4.50 -9.99
CA TYR A 86 -15.92 -4.45 -10.47
C TYR A 86 -16.88 -3.83 -9.43
N LYS A 87 -16.91 -4.38 -8.21
CA LYS A 87 -17.80 -3.89 -7.14
C LYS A 87 -17.47 -2.44 -6.72
N THR A 88 -16.19 -2.10 -6.66
CA THR A 88 -15.78 -0.79 -6.11
C THR A 88 -15.87 0.30 -7.15
N TYR A 89 -15.46 0.03 -8.38
CA TYR A 89 -15.32 1.06 -9.40
C TYR A 89 -16.44 1.03 -10.44
N VAL A 90 -16.71 -0.12 -11.08
CA VAL A 90 -17.74 -0.19 -12.11
C VAL A 90 -19.12 0.06 -11.50
N LYS A 91 -19.49 -0.76 -10.51
CA LYS A 91 -20.77 -0.57 -9.79
C LYS A 91 -20.85 0.75 -9.03
N GLY A 92 -19.71 1.27 -8.56
CA GLY A 92 -19.63 2.58 -7.94
C GLY A 92 -19.91 3.72 -8.91
N VAL A 93 -19.40 3.65 -10.15
CA VAL A 93 -19.65 4.63 -11.21
C VAL A 93 -21.11 4.55 -11.68
N GLU A 94 -21.62 3.35 -11.96
CA GLU A 94 -23.03 3.14 -12.32
C GLU A 94 -23.97 3.77 -11.28
N ALA A 95 -23.78 3.43 -10.01
CA ALA A 95 -24.61 3.97 -8.92
C ALA A 95 -24.45 5.49 -8.75
N ALA A 96 -23.27 6.06 -9.03
CA ALA A 96 -23.06 7.50 -8.99
C ALA A 96 -23.81 8.21 -10.11
N LEU A 97 -23.85 7.65 -11.31
CA LEU A 97 -24.57 8.19 -12.47
C LEU A 97 -26.07 8.06 -12.30
N GLU A 98 -26.58 6.93 -11.79
CA GLU A 98 -28.01 6.75 -11.47
C GLU A 98 -28.53 7.79 -10.47
N ASN A 99 -27.69 8.17 -9.50
CA ASN A 99 -28.07 9.16 -8.47
C ASN A 99 -27.92 10.63 -8.94
N ASN A 100 -27.24 10.88 -10.05
CA ASN A 100 -26.95 12.22 -10.54
C ASN A 100 -27.43 12.39 -11.99
N GLN A 101 -28.63 12.94 -12.15
CA GLN A 101 -29.28 13.14 -13.47
C GLN A 101 -28.50 14.04 -14.43
N ASN A 102 -27.47 14.74 -13.95
CA ASN A 102 -26.61 15.61 -14.76
C ASN A 102 -25.38 14.90 -15.37
N GLY A 103 -25.30 13.56 -15.26
CA GLY A 103 -24.17 12.77 -15.77
C GLY A 103 -22.84 13.00 -15.05
N ARG A 104 -22.84 13.69 -13.90
CA ARG A 104 -21.61 13.99 -13.13
C ARG A 104 -21.39 13.01 -11.99
N ILE A 105 -20.12 12.77 -11.71
CA ILE A 105 -19.67 11.97 -10.57
C ILE A 105 -19.06 12.89 -9.53
N TYR A 106 -19.49 12.72 -8.29
CA TYR A 106 -19.02 13.50 -7.15
C TYR A 106 -18.33 12.60 -6.13
N SER A 107 -17.30 13.14 -5.50
CA SER A 107 -16.67 12.56 -4.31
C SER A 107 -16.72 13.57 -3.16
N GLN A 108 -16.78 13.06 -1.94
CA GLN A 108 -16.75 13.90 -0.75
C GLN A 108 -15.31 13.98 -0.23
N TYR A 109 -14.78 15.21 -0.14
CA TYR A 109 -13.46 15.48 0.44
C TYR A 109 -13.60 15.92 1.89
N ASN A 110 -12.85 15.28 2.77
CA ASN A 110 -12.84 15.57 4.21
C ASN A 110 -11.49 16.18 4.59
N PHE A 111 -11.52 17.40 5.11
CA PHE A 111 -10.33 18.19 5.43
C PHE A 111 -9.68 17.80 6.77
N ALA A 112 -10.44 17.23 7.69
CA ALA A 112 -10.02 16.96 9.07
C ALA A 112 -10.13 15.48 9.49
N ALA A 113 -10.31 14.57 8.53
CA ALA A 113 -10.50 13.15 8.84
C ALA A 113 -9.20 12.37 9.10
N THR A 114 -8.03 12.92 8.75
CA THR A 114 -6.75 12.26 8.97
C THR A 114 -5.93 12.97 10.03
N VAL A 115 -5.25 12.19 10.87
CA VAL A 115 -4.36 12.72 11.92
C VAL A 115 -3.16 13.48 11.37
N THR A 116 -2.78 13.22 10.13
CA THR A 116 -1.64 13.88 9.46
C THR A 116 -2.04 15.16 8.73
N GLY A 117 -3.34 15.46 8.60
CA GLY A 117 -3.86 16.60 7.86
C GLY A 117 -3.94 16.41 6.35
N ARG A 118 -3.70 15.20 5.85
CA ARG A 118 -4.00 14.89 4.44
C ARG A 118 -5.51 14.93 4.22
N LEU A 119 -5.94 15.39 3.04
CA LEU A 119 -7.32 15.20 2.60
C LEU A 119 -7.64 13.72 2.55
N SER A 120 -8.80 13.33 2.99
CA SER A 120 -9.37 12.03 2.67
C SER A 120 -10.53 12.21 1.71
N CYS A 121 -10.77 11.18 0.90
CA CYS A 121 -11.85 11.17 -0.05
C CYS A 121 -12.74 9.97 0.25
N SER A 122 -14.03 10.22 0.39
CA SER A 122 -15.05 9.18 0.52
C SER A 122 -16.03 9.23 -0.65
N LYS A 123 -16.82 8.19 -0.77
CA LYS A 123 -17.94 8.18 -1.70
C LYS A 123 -18.93 9.30 -1.33
N TYR A 124 -19.40 10.03 -2.32
CA TYR A 124 -20.43 11.04 -2.10
C TYR A 124 -21.76 10.35 -1.81
N SER A 125 -22.47 10.82 -0.77
CA SER A 125 -23.82 10.40 -0.45
C SER A 125 -24.71 11.63 -0.35
N ALA A 126 -25.66 11.76 -1.22
CA ALA A 126 -26.62 12.87 -1.25
C ALA A 126 -27.69 12.80 -0.14
N GLY A 127 -27.64 11.82 0.76
CA GLY A 127 -28.65 11.57 1.80
C GLY A 127 -28.06 11.10 3.12
N ARG A 128 -28.93 11.08 4.16
CA ARG A 128 -28.54 10.70 5.52
C ARG A 128 -27.93 9.31 5.60
N LYS A 129 -26.70 9.25 6.13
CA LYS A 129 -25.92 8.14 6.72
C LYS A 129 -26.09 6.66 6.27
N LYS A 130 -27.12 6.24 5.55
CA LYS A 130 -27.35 4.81 5.29
C LYS A 130 -26.82 4.30 3.94
N ASP A 131 -26.43 5.15 3.01
CA ASP A 131 -26.08 4.72 1.65
C ASP A 131 -24.66 5.13 1.22
N GLN A 132 -23.69 4.92 2.10
CA GLN A 132 -22.25 5.10 1.78
C GLN A 132 -21.73 4.08 0.75
N SER A 133 -22.57 3.16 0.28
CA SER A 133 -22.19 2.17 -0.74
C SER A 133 -22.21 2.74 -2.16
N LYS A 134 -22.94 3.84 -2.40
CA LYS A 134 -23.13 4.42 -3.73
C LYS A 134 -22.13 5.54 -4.00
N GLY A 135 -21.49 5.51 -5.15
CA GLY A 135 -20.53 6.52 -5.59
C GLY A 135 -19.08 6.05 -5.63
N VAL A 136 -18.20 6.98 -5.97
CA VAL A 136 -16.78 6.73 -6.22
C VAL A 136 -15.93 7.63 -5.31
N SER A 137 -14.86 7.09 -4.76
CA SER A 137 -13.81 7.88 -4.13
C SER A 137 -12.67 8.09 -5.13
N PHE A 138 -12.44 9.31 -5.58
CA PHE A 138 -11.40 9.61 -6.57
C PHE A 138 -9.99 9.29 -6.08
N HIS A 139 -9.71 9.36 -4.77
CA HIS A 139 -8.41 8.98 -4.21
C HIS A 139 -8.08 7.49 -4.40
N THR A 140 -9.09 6.64 -4.53
CA THR A 140 -8.91 5.18 -4.63
C THR A 140 -9.03 4.65 -6.06
N LEU A 141 -9.32 5.52 -7.05
CA LEU A 141 -9.33 5.12 -8.45
C LEU A 141 -7.93 4.71 -8.89
N PRO A 142 -7.71 3.45 -9.29
CA PRO A 142 -6.42 2.99 -9.76
C PRO A 142 -6.03 3.73 -11.04
N ARG A 143 -4.73 3.91 -11.23
CA ARG A 143 -4.21 4.52 -12.46
C ARG A 143 -4.36 3.59 -13.65
N THR A 144 -4.07 2.32 -13.43
CA THR A 144 -4.23 1.24 -14.39
C THR A 144 -4.52 -0.03 -13.61
N THR A 145 -5.43 -0.86 -14.05
CA THR A 145 -5.67 -2.18 -13.49
C THR A 145 -4.60 -3.17 -13.99
N GLU A 146 -4.50 -4.33 -13.36
CA GLU A 146 -3.57 -5.39 -13.81
C GLU A 146 -3.84 -5.81 -15.27
N ASP A 147 -5.11 -5.78 -15.69
CA ASP A 147 -5.54 -6.08 -17.06
C ASP A 147 -5.35 -4.91 -18.04
N GLY A 148 -4.65 -3.85 -17.62
CA GLY A 148 -4.34 -2.70 -18.47
C GLY A 148 -5.47 -1.68 -18.63
N VAL A 149 -6.64 -1.87 -18.00
CA VAL A 149 -7.77 -0.94 -18.08
C VAL A 149 -7.48 0.30 -17.23
N ASN A 150 -7.55 1.47 -17.85
CA ASN A 150 -7.41 2.76 -17.16
C ASN A 150 -8.77 3.37 -16.84
N LEU A 151 -9.26 3.12 -15.62
CA LEU A 151 -10.55 3.63 -15.17
C LEU A 151 -10.63 5.16 -15.09
N ARG A 152 -9.50 5.86 -15.01
CA ARG A 152 -9.48 7.33 -15.01
C ARG A 152 -9.86 7.93 -16.36
N LYS A 153 -9.71 7.17 -17.46
CA LYS A 153 -10.15 7.58 -18.80
C LYS A 153 -11.67 7.69 -18.94
N LEU A 154 -12.42 7.09 -18.01
CA LEU A 154 -13.89 7.24 -17.96
C LEU A 154 -14.32 8.65 -17.52
N MET A 155 -13.42 9.38 -16.86
CA MET A 155 -13.68 10.76 -16.43
C MET A 155 -13.30 11.70 -17.57
N ILE A 156 -14.29 12.41 -18.09
CA ILE A 156 -14.12 13.39 -19.16
C ILE A 156 -14.42 14.80 -18.65
N ALA A 157 -13.77 15.80 -19.24
CA ALA A 157 -14.10 17.20 -18.97
C ALA A 157 -15.37 17.61 -19.73
N ASP A 158 -15.99 18.71 -19.29
CA ASP A 158 -17.09 19.32 -20.03
C ASP A 158 -16.63 19.75 -21.43
N GLU A 159 -17.58 19.94 -22.34
CA GLU A 159 -17.31 20.47 -23.67
C GLU A 159 -16.58 21.81 -23.59
N GLY A 160 -15.54 21.98 -24.37
CA GLY A 160 -14.67 23.16 -24.37
C GLY A 160 -13.73 23.28 -23.17
N LYS A 161 -13.67 22.27 -22.27
CA LYS A 161 -12.77 22.24 -21.13
C LYS A 161 -11.79 21.06 -21.20
N THR A 162 -10.71 21.14 -20.43
CA THR A 162 -9.75 20.06 -20.31
C THR A 162 -9.35 19.84 -18.84
N PHE A 163 -8.90 18.62 -18.52
CA PHE A 163 -8.28 18.36 -17.22
C PHE A 163 -6.85 18.86 -17.22
N ILE A 164 -6.48 19.56 -16.14
CA ILE A 164 -5.11 19.88 -15.81
C ILE A 164 -4.71 19.00 -14.63
N ALA A 165 -3.72 18.13 -14.82
CA ALA A 165 -3.16 17.32 -13.77
C ALA A 165 -1.79 17.87 -13.36
N ALA A 166 -1.68 18.32 -12.10
CA ALA A 166 -0.43 18.83 -11.54
C ALA A 166 -0.12 18.10 -10.23
N ASP A 167 1.12 17.66 -10.06
CA ASP A 167 1.59 16.99 -8.85
C ASP A 167 2.97 17.51 -8.47
N PHE A 168 3.22 17.62 -7.17
CA PHE A 168 4.55 18.01 -6.68
C PHE A 168 5.52 16.84 -6.86
N SER A 169 6.59 17.08 -7.61
CA SER A 169 7.63 16.07 -7.76
C SER A 169 8.29 15.75 -6.42
N GLN A 170 8.02 14.55 -5.88
CA GLN A 170 8.66 14.01 -4.68
C GLN A 170 8.60 14.94 -3.45
N ALA A 171 7.47 15.61 -3.22
CA ALA A 171 7.30 16.62 -2.16
C ALA A 171 7.80 16.15 -0.78
N GLU A 172 7.45 14.92 -0.38
CA GLU A 172 7.83 14.37 0.93
C GLU A 172 9.36 14.28 1.10
N LEU A 173 10.08 13.83 0.07
CA LEU A 173 11.53 13.70 0.12
C LEU A 173 12.24 15.07 0.03
N ARG A 174 11.66 16.05 -0.66
CA ARG A 174 12.17 17.43 -0.65
C ARG A 174 12.02 18.07 0.72
N VAL A 175 10.90 17.88 1.38
CA VAL A 175 10.69 18.34 2.77
C VAL A 175 11.64 17.63 3.72
N LEU A 176 11.86 16.32 3.55
CA LEU A 176 12.85 15.59 4.33
C LEU A 176 14.26 16.13 4.15
N ALA A 177 14.69 16.39 2.91
CA ALA A 177 16.00 16.99 2.60
C ALA A 177 16.16 18.33 3.31
N HIS A 178 15.13 19.17 3.25
CA HIS A 178 15.13 20.48 3.92
C HIS A 178 15.23 20.36 5.45
N CYS A 179 14.41 19.50 6.07
CA CYS A 179 14.36 19.35 7.52
C CYS A 179 15.58 18.61 8.08
N SER A 180 16.06 17.59 7.40
CA SER A 180 17.24 16.81 7.84
C SER A 180 18.55 17.50 7.57
N ARG A 181 18.57 18.45 6.61
CA ARG A 181 19.78 19.11 6.08
C ARG A 181 20.83 18.09 5.61
N ASP A 182 20.40 16.92 5.18
CA ASP A 182 21.28 15.88 4.67
C ASP A 182 21.92 16.31 3.36
N SER A 183 23.24 16.42 3.33
CA SER A 183 23.98 16.97 2.18
C SER A 183 23.84 16.09 0.94
N ALA A 184 23.88 14.75 1.10
CA ALA A 184 23.75 13.82 -0.02
C ALA A 184 22.35 13.89 -0.63
N LEU A 185 21.30 13.95 0.21
CA LEU A 185 19.93 14.08 -0.28
C LEU A 185 19.67 15.45 -0.95
N ILE A 186 20.23 16.54 -0.41
CA ILE A 186 20.15 17.86 -1.03
C ILE A 186 20.86 17.86 -2.39
N GLN A 187 22.04 17.26 -2.47
CA GLN A 187 22.81 17.17 -3.71
C GLN A 187 22.05 16.37 -4.78
N ALA A 188 21.41 15.25 -4.38
CA ALA A 188 20.58 14.45 -5.27
C ALA A 188 19.45 15.27 -5.92
N PHE A 189 18.85 16.21 -5.18
CA PHE A 189 17.85 17.12 -5.76
C PHE A 189 18.43 18.25 -6.61
N LYS A 190 19.66 18.67 -6.35
CA LYS A 190 20.34 19.73 -7.11
C LYS A 190 20.91 19.23 -8.43
N SER A 191 21.30 17.95 -8.52
CA SER A 191 21.86 17.36 -9.74
C SER A 191 20.86 17.31 -10.90
N GLY A 192 19.56 17.38 -10.60
CA GLY A 192 18.49 17.24 -11.61
C GLY A 192 18.27 15.82 -12.08
N GLU A 193 19.02 14.86 -11.55
CA GLU A 193 18.89 13.44 -11.88
C GLU A 193 17.70 12.76 -11.16
N ASP A 194 17.38 11.55 -11.60
CA ASP A 194 16.40 10.75 -10.88
C ASP A 194 16.94 10.38 -9.49
N LEU A 195 16.30 10.92 -8.45
CA LEU A 195 16.70 10.71 -7.05
C LEU A 195 16.91 9.25 -6.69
N HIS A 196 16.12 8.36 -7.25
CA HIS A 196 16.22 6.93 -6.91
C HIS A 196 17.42 6.26 -7.59
N TYR A 197 17.80 6.69 -8.81
CA TYR A 197 19.05 6.28 -9.44
C TYR A 197 20.25 6.84 -8.68
N TYR A 198 20.25 8.13 -8.35
CA TYR A 198 21.30 8.74 -7.56
C TYR A 198 21.48 8.05 -6.20
N THR A 199 20.38 7.81 -5.48
CA THR A 199 20.43 7.08 -4.20
C THR A 199 20.95 5.66 -4.37
N ALA A 200 20.54 4.98 -5.44
CA ALA A 200 21.03 3.64 -5.73
C ALA A 200 22.55 3.65 -6.00
N SER A 201 23.06 4.62 -6.75
CA SER A 201 24.50 4.74 -7.01
C SER A 201 25.30 4.86 -5.71
N LEU A 202 24.85 5.70 -4.78
CA LEU A 202 25.48 5.86 -3.47
C LEU A 202 25.40 4.59 -2.61
N VAL A 203 24.25 3.93 -2.57
CA VAL A 203 24.02 2.74 -1.74
C VAL A 203 24.76 1.51 -2.27
N PHE A 204 24.81 1.34 -3.60
CA PHE A 204 25.47 0.20 -4.22
C PHE A 204 26.95 0.47 -4.57
N GLY A 205 27.39 1.73 -4.51
CA GLY A 205 28.77 2.13 -4.85
C GLY A 205 29.08 1.93 -6.33
N LYS A 206 28.11 2.23 -7.21
CA LYS A 206 28.21 2.10 -8.67
C LYS A 206 27.98 3.45 -9.34
N ASP A 207 28.47 3.58 -10.58
CA ASP A 207 28.07 4.70 -11.43
C ASP A 207 26.56 4.66 -11.72
N ILE A 208 25.94 5.83 -11.87
CA ILE A 208 24.48 5.95 -12.14
C ILE A 208 24.08 5.19 -13.41
N SER A 209 24.93 5.19 -14.42
CA SER A 209 24.72 4.48 -15.70
C SER A 209 24.69 2.96 -15.55
N GLU A 210 25.34 2.43 -14.51
CA GLU A 210 25.42 0.99 -14.21
C GLU A 210 24.27 0.49 -13.31
N ILE A 211 23.45 1.40 -12.77
CA ILE A 211 22.35 1.05 -11.87
C ILE A 211 21.21 0.38 -12.66
N THR A 212 20.94 -0.86 -12.28
CA THR A 212 19.82 -1.61 -12.83
C THR A 212 18.46 -1.09 -12.33
N LYS A 213 17.40 -1.38 -13.09
CA LYS A 213 16.02 -1.06 -12.66
C LYS A 213 15.66 -1.72 -11.31
N GLY A 214 16.21 -2.92 -11.04
CA GLY A 214 16.02 -3.62 -9.77
C GLY A 214 16.67 -2.89 -8.61
N GLU A 215 17.93 -2.46 -8.74
CA GLU A 215 18.67 -1.69 -7.72
C GLU A 215 17.99 -0.34 -7.45
N ARG A 216 17.54 0.36 -8.49
CA ARG A 216 16.74 1.58 -8.35
C ARG A 216 15.47 1.33 -7.54
N GLN A 217 14.77 0.22 -7.78
CA GLN A 217 13.55 -0.13 -7.03
C GLN A 217 13.85 -0.48 -5.58
N ILE A 218 14.97 -1.16 -5.30
CA ILE A 218 15.43 -1.44 -3.92
C ILE A 218 15.74 -0.12 -3.19
N ALA A 219 16.48 0.79 -3.81
CA ALA A 219 16.80 2.09 -3.23
C ALA A 219 15.54 2.92 -2.94
N LYS A 220 14.58 2.95 -3.87
CA LYS A 220 13.28 3.58 -3.69
C LYS A 220 12.53 2.99 -2.49
N SER A 221 12.44 1.67 -2.40
CA SER A 221 11.78 0.98 -1.30
C SER A 221 12.47 1.26 0.04
N CYS A 222 13.80 1.31 0.05
CA CYS A 222 14.61 1.61 1.22
C CYS A 222 14.36 3.04 1.75
N ILE A 223 14.40 4.04 0.87
CA ILE A 223 14.11 5.45 1.22
C ILE A 223 12.75 5.57 1.90
N PHE A 224 11.69 5.10 1.23
CA PHE A 224 10.34 5.23 1.78
C PHE A 224 10.17 4.47 3.08
N LEU A 225 10.75 3.26 3.16
CA LEU A 225 10.69 2.46 4.38
C LEU A 225 11.33 3.18 5.56
N ILE A 226 12.52 3.77 5.36
CA ILE A 226 13.25 4.50 6.40
C ILE A 226 12.47 5.74 6.83
N VAL A 227 11.99 6.53 5.88
CA VAL A 227 11.20 7.75 6.16
C VAL A 227 9.97 7.44 7.02
N TYR A 228 9.35 6.28 6.80
CA TYR A 228 8.20 5.83 7.57
C TYR A 228 8.58 4.95 8.78
N GLY A 229 9.83 4.94 9.22
CA GLY A 229 10.27 4.24 10.42
C GLY A 229 10.22 2.71 10.32
N GLY A 230 10.33 2.17 9.11
CA GLY A 230 10.41 0.74 8.87
C GLY A 230 11.77 0.14 9.24
N SER A 231 11.83 -1.19 9.35
CA SER A 231 13.05 -1.93 9.69
C SER A 231 13.63 -2.66 8.47
N TYR A 232 14.89 -3.08 8.58
CA TYR A 232 15.52 -3.91 7.55
C TYR A 232 14.77 -5.24 7.29
N LYS A 233 14.11 -5.82 8.30
CA LYS A 233 13.27 -7.01 8.12
C LYS A 233 12.09 -6.74 7.17
N LYS A 234 11.44 -5.59 7.34
CA LYS A 234 10.38 -5.16 6.44
C LYS A 234 10.90 -4.89 5.02
N LEU A 235 12.13 -4.38 4.90
CA LEU A 235 12.80 -4.23 3.61
C LEU A 235 13.04 -5.60 2.97
N ALA A 236 13.55 -6.58 3.72
CA ALA A 236 13.80 -7.95 3.25
C ALA A 236 12.52 -8.59 2.66
N GLU A 237 11.40 -8.48 3.39
CA GLU A 237 10.10 -8.94 2.92
C GLU A 237 9.69 -8.26 1.60
N GLN A 238 9.83 -6.93 1.54
CA GLN A 238 9.38 -6.12 0.40
C GLN A 238 10.18 -6.38 -0.88
N ILE A 239 11.49 -6.61 -0.75
CA ILE A 239 12.39 -6.85 -1.90
C ILE A 239 12.62 -8.34 -2.20
N GLY A 240 12.05 -9.26 -1.39
CA GLY A 240 12.20 -10.70 -1.56
C GLY A 240 13.64 -11.20 -1.40
N ARG A 241 14.41 -10.60 -0.47
CA ARG A 241 15.82 -10.94 -0.18
C ARG A 241 15.99 -11.36 1.27
N SER A 242 17.18 -11.90 1.60
CA SER A 242 17.52 -12.30 2.96
C SER A 242 17.62 -11.10 3.92
N ASP A 243 17.37 -11.34 5.21
CA ASP A 243 17.52 -10.35 6.27
C ASP A 243 18.95 -9.77 6.32
N GLY A 244 19.95 -10.60 6.06
CA GLY A 244 21.37 -10.18 6.01
C GLY A 244 21.62 -9.16 4.91
N TYR A 245 21.12 -9.44 3.70
CA TYR A 245 21.22 -8.52 2.57
C TYR A 245 20.53 -7.19 2.85
N ALA A 246 19.29 -7.24 3.32
CA ALA A 246 18.54 -6.04 3.63
C ALA A 246 19.17 -5.21 4.76
N LYS A 247 19.76 -5.85 5.75
CA LYS A 247 20.50 -5.19 6.83
C LYS A 247 21.76 -4.47 6.31
N ASP A 248 22.48 -5.06 5.36
CA ASP A 248 23.65 -4.44 4.74
C ASP A 248 23.23 -3.19 3.93
N ILE A 249 22.21 -3.30 3.07
CA ILE A 249 21.65 -2.16 2.34
C ILE A 249 21.20 -1.05 3.29
N PHE A 250 20.49 -1.39 4.36
CA PHE A 250 20.03 -0.42 5.35
C PHE A 250 21.22 0.31 6.03
N LYS A 251 22.30 -0.43 6.35
CA LYS A 251 23.52 0.15 6.92
C LYS A 251 24.23 1.08 5.94
N ARG A 252 24.38 0.69 4.67
CA ARG A 252 24.93 1.54 3.61
C ARG A 252 24.11 2.82 3.46
N PHE A 253 22.79 2.70 3.44
CA PHE A 253 21.90 3.87 3.39
C PHE A 253 22.12 4.79 4.60
N GLN A 254 22.26 4.23 5.80
CA GLN A 254 22.54 5.02 7.01
C GLN A 254 23.88 5.77 6.93
N THR A 255 24.87 5.16 6.32
CA THR A 255 26.22 5.77 6.12
C THR A 255 26.16 6.90 5.08
N GLN A 256 25.38 6.71 4.01
CA GLN A 256 25.29 7.70 2.92
C GLN A 256 24.39 8.90 3.28
N PHE A 257 23.37 8.68 4.12
CA PHE A 257 22.40 9.71 4.50
C PHE A 257 22.30 9.89 6.03
N PRO A 258 23.40 10.26 6.71
CA PRO A 258 23.44 10.34 8.17
C PRO A 258 22.52 11.44 8.73
N GLY A 259 22.31 12.51 7.98
CA GLY A 259 21.44 13.64 8.35
C GLY A 259 19.99 13.21 8.57
N ILE A 260 19.48 12.29 7.75
CA ILE A 260 18.14 11.75 7.91
C ILE A 260 17.98 11.07 9.28
N PHE A 261 18.91 10.21 9.65
CA PHE A 261 18.86 9.47 10.91
C PHE A 261 19.06 10.37 12.14
N THR A 262 19.91 11.39 12.01
CA THR A 262 20.09 12.41 13.04
C THR A 262 18.79 13.20 13.25
N PHE A 263 18.16 13.65 12.17
CA PHE A 263 16.87 14.32 12.21
C PHE A 263 15.78 13.45 12.88
N MET A 264 15.67 12.19 12.50
CA MET A 264 14.71 11.27 13.11
C MET A 264 14.94 11.10 14.61
N LYS A 265 16.20 11.01 15.06
CA LYS A 265 16.54 10.94 16.49
C LYS A 265 16.12 12.20 17.23
N VAL A 266 16.36 13.38 16.66
CA VAL A 266 15.97 14.68 17.25
C VAL A 266 14.45 14.78 17.36
N VAL A 267 13.71 14.46 16.29
CA VAL A 267 12.24 14.47 16.29
C VAL A 267 11.70 13.49 17.31
N ASN A 268 12.23 12.27 17.40
CA ASN A 268 11.80 11.28 18.38
C ASN A 268 12.06 11.73 19.83
N LYS A 269 13.22 12.34 20.10
CA LYS A 269 13.56 12.90 21.42
C LYS A 269 12.60 14.03 21.79
N PHE A 270 12.36 14.96 20.88
CA PHE A 270 11.41 16.06 21.06
C PHE A 270 9.99 15.54 21.33
N THR A 271 9.54 14.60 20.50
CA THR A 271 8.18 14.02 20.61
C THR A 271 7.96 13.30 21.94
N LYS A 272 8.94 12.53 22.41
CA LYS A 272 8.87 11.86 23.71
C LYS A 272 8.83 12.85 24.86
N ALA A 273 9.60 13.93 24.78
CA ALA A 273 9.63 14.95 25.83
C ALA A 273 8.34 15.78 25.91
N ASN A 274 7.70 16.02 24.77
CA ASN A 274 6.57 16.96 24.69
C ASN A 274 5.19 16.28 24.48
N GLY A 275 5.13 15.01 24.16
CA GLY A 275 3.87 14.30 23.88
C GLY A 275 3.23 14.64 22.52
N TYR A 276 3.88 15.42 21.70
CA TYR A 276 3.41 15.78 20.36
C TYR A 276 4.57 15.90 19.36
N SER A 277 4.26 15.77 18.08
CA SER A 277 5.14 16.21 16.98
C SER A 277 4.61 17.50 16.36
N MET A 278 5.49 18.24 15.69
CA MET A 278 5.14 19.52 15.06
C MET A 278 5.66 19.55 13.61
N SER A 279 4.81 20.02 12.70
CA SER A 279 5.21 20.23 11.31
C SER A 279 6.02 21.53 11.15
N LEU A 280 6.64 21.70 9.99
CA LEU A 280 7.42 22.90 9.64
C LEU A 280 6.60 24.21 9.81
N PHE A 281 5.30 24.18 9.58
CA PHE A 281 4.39 25.31 9.72
C PHE A 281 3.65 25.38 11.06
N GLY A 282 4.16 24.69 12.11
CA GLY A 282 3.64 24.78 13.46
C GLY A 282 2.40 23.93 13.76
N ARG A 283 1.92 23.11 12.80
CA ARG A 283 0.81 22.20 13.09
C ARG A 283 1.26 21.11 14.05
N ARG A 284 0.57 21.01 15.18
CA ARG A 284 0.82 19.98 16.22
C ARG A 284 0.00 18.73 15.96
N ARG A 285 0.63 17.58 16.17
CA ARG A 285 0.00 16.27 16.24
C ARG A 285 0.24 15.67 17.61
N ASN A 286 -0.79 15.57 18.43
CA ASN A 286 -0.70 14.95 19.75
C ASN A 286 -0.51 13.44 19.62
N LEU A 287 0.37 12.89 20.46
CA LEU A 287 0.79 11.48 20.43
C LEU A 287 0.68 10.90 21.85
N PRO A 288 -0.55 10.66 22.37
CA PRO A 288 -0.76 10.29 23.77
C PRO A 288 -0.05 8.98 24.16
N ASN A 289 0.22 8.11 23.22
CA ASN A 289 0.87 6.82 23.45
C ASN A 289 2.40 6.83 23.24
N VAL A 290 3.01 7.99 23.01
CA VAL A 290 4.46 8.08 22.73
C VAL A 290 5.32 7.60 23.88
N ASN A 291 4.84 7.74 25.10
CA ASN A 291 5.49 7.29 26.36
C ASN A 291 4.75 6.09 26.99
N SER A 292 3.96 5.36 26.23
CA SER A 292 3.27 4.16 26.72
C SER A 292 4.28 3.13 27.24
N PRO A 293 4.01 2.49 28.40
CA PRO A 293 4.84 1.36 28.87
C PRO A 293 4.76 0.15 27.94
N ILE A 294 3.72 0.08 27.10
CA ILE A 294 3.56 -0.99 26.12
C ILE A 294 4.29 -0.61 24.83
N THR A 295 5.38 -1.29 24.56
CA THR A 295 6.29 -1.05 23.42
C THR A 295 5.54 -0.99 22.08
N LYS A 296 4.55 -1.85 21.85
CA LYS A 296 3.72 -1.85 20.63
C LYS A 296 3.02 -0.49 20.41
N TYR A 297 2.47 0.10 21.45
CA TYR A 297 1.78 1.41 21.37
C TYR A 297 2.76 2.56 21.19
N GLN A 298 3.92 2.49 21.87
CA GLN A 298 4.99 3.47 21.71
C GLN A 298 5.50 3.50 20.28
N TYR A 299 5.85 2.34 19.69
CA TYR A 299 6.27 2.25 18.30
C TYR A 299 5.20 2.74 17.32
N ARG A 300 3.93 2.44 17.57
CA ARG A 300 2.82 2.91 16.73
C ARG A 300 2.65 4.42 16.79
N ALA A 301 2.93 5.05 17.92
CA ALA A 301 2.86 6.49 18.08
C ALA A 301 4.02 7.23 17.39
N LEU A 302 5.23 6.65 17.41
CA LEU A 302 6.42 7.22 16.79
C LEU A 302 6.50 7.01 15.27
N ARG A 303 5.64 6.20 14.73
CA ARG A 303 5.49 5.89 13.31
C ARG A 303 4.38 6.73 12.68
#